data_5002704097b1f7735eca596f7d8a489c
#
_entry.id   5002704097b1f7735eca596f7d8a489c
#
_cell.length_a   1.000
_cell.length_b   1.000
_cell.length_c   1.000
_cell.angle_alpha   90.00
_cell.angle_beta   90.00
_cell.angle_gamma   90.00
#
_symmetry.space_group_name_H-M   'P 1'
#
loop_
_entity.id
_entity.type
_entity.pdbx_description
1 polymer ?
#
loop_
_entity_poly.entity_id
_entity_poly.type
_entity_poly.pdbx_seq_one_letter_code
_entity_poly.pdbx_strand_id
1 'polypeptide(L)'
;MAHKTRTAQVLDIVKVLAWVVIAVSLVKFAFFPAAQEEQPSDGMEPGGSFGQMTIPVGRADITNTVTLTGTIQADDPVNARATLDGTVVRTFANDGDKVSKGDALLQIRKEIPGDTRQVTDEEGNVSVETAEPTYKFETVVAPGDGTLSTGVLVGQQFAIGDTVASVAPSTFSAIAPLSADQMYRLQEAPSTATVTIKNGPAPFECTGVTLVTPTGKTQDPKTPGNVGSSTSGSTDLKARCAIPSDQTVFTGLQVTLEMTTGSATNVLAVPVSAVEGRYQSGTVYLPTSDPANPEKRSVTLGLTDGKMVEIKDGLTEGEEILEFTPASTTDNQDPTDPYGSGPGGAMDTGGPGDGSAR
;
A
#
# COMPACT_ATOMS: atom_id res chain seq x y z
N MET A 1 39.43 -24.37 94.08
CA MET A 1 40.53 -24.67 93.15
C MET A 1 39.89 -25.28 91.93
N ALA A 2 39.74 -24.49 90.87
CA ALA A 2 39.03 -24.96 89.68
C ALA A 2 40.02 -25.52 88.67
N HIS A 3 39.91 -26.80 88.36
CA HIS A 3 40.62 -27.46 87.28
C HIS A 3 40.07 -26.94 85.95
N LYS A 4 40.81 -26.04 85.35
CA LYS A 4 40.53 -25.61 83.96
C LYS A 4 40.90 -26.80 83.08
N THR A 5 39.89 -27.45 82.54
CA THR A 5 40.04 -28.66 81.70
C THR A 5 40.90 -28.38 80.48
N ARG A 6 41.86 -29.27 80.18
CA ARG A 6 42.80 -29.17 79.05
C ARG A 6 42.12 -28.90 77.71
N THR A 7 40.87 -29.21 77.59
CA THR A 7 40.02 -28.92 76.38
C THR A 7 39.72 -27.44 76.16
N ALA A 8 39.59 -26.62 77.24
CA ALA A 8 39.39 -25.17 77.10
C ALA A 8 40.65 -24.46 76.65
N GLN A 9 41.82 -24.89 77.09
CA GLN A 9 43.13 -24.33 76.68
C GLN A 9 43.41 -24.63 75.18
N VAL A 10 43.06 -25.84 74.71
CA VAL A 10 43.24 -26.23 73.31
C VAL A 10 42.29 -25.41 72.40
N LEU A 11 41.07 -25.17 72.84
CA LEU A 11 40.10 -24.31 72.06
C LEU A 11 40.58 -22.88 72.00
N ASP A 12 41.15 -22.30 73.02
CA ASP A 12 41.68 -20.93 72.99
C ASP A 12 42.92 -20.82 72.08
N ILE A 13 43.80 -21.84 72.09
CA ILE A 13 44.96 -21.91 71.19
C ILE A 13 44.49 -22.00 69.69
N VAL A 14 43.49 -22.83 69.43
CA VAL A 14 42.93 -22.94 68.05
C VAL A 14 42.30 -21.63 67.59
N LYS A 15 41.58 -20.90 68.46
CA LYS A 15 41.04 -19.58 68.13
C LYS A 15 42.16 -18.59 67.83
N VAL A 16 43.21 -18.53 68.65
CA VAL A 16 44.33 -17.63 68.38
C VAL A 16 45.06 -17.98 67.09
N LEU A 17 45.25 -19.25 66.77
CA LEU A 17 45.82 -19.69 65.50
C LEU A 17 44.93 -19.29 64.30
N ALA A 18 43.59 -19.43 64.42
CA ALA A 18 42.67 -19.03 63.40
C ALA A 18 42.73 -17.52 63.16
N TRP A 19 42.80 -16.70 64.20
CA TRP A 19 42.96 -15.25 64.09
C TRP A 19 44.27 -14.84 63.42
N VAL A 20 45.38 -15.54 63.74
CA VAL A 20 46.69 -15.31 63.11
C VAL A 20 46.64 -15.65 61.62
N VAL A 21 46.04 -16.78 61.27
CA VAL A 21 45.86 -17.15 59.84
C VAL A 21 45.04 -16.11 59.06
N ILE A 22 43.96 -15.63 59.68
CA ILE A 22 43.12 -14.57 59.09
C ILE A 22 43.93 -13.25 58.95
N ALA A 23 44.67 -12.87 59.98
CA ALA A 23 45.50 -11.65 59.93
C ALA A 23 46.61 -11.76 58.87
N VAL A 24 47.30 -12.90 58.76
CA VAL A 24 48.31 -13.12 57.70
C VAL A 24 47.68 -13.15 56.33
N SER A 25 46.46 -13.69 56.14
CA SER A 25 45.72 -13.69 54.91
C SER A 25 45.35 -12.28 54.54
N LEU A 26 44.89 -11.44 55.48
CA LEU A 26 44.52 -10.02 55.18
C LEU A 26 45.79 -9.18 54.89
N VAL A 27 46.90 -9.41 55.57
CA VAL A 27 48.17 -8.72 55.25
C VAL A 27 48.65 -9.11 53.84
N LYS A 28 48.55 -10.41 53.50
CA LYS A 28 48.87 -10.85 52.13
C LYS A 28 47.98 -10.16 51.07
N PHE A 29 46.67 -10.00 51.35
CA PHE A 29 45.75 -9.36 50.45
C PHE A 29 45.97 -7.84 50.36
N ALA A 30 46.38 -7.19 51.47
CA ALA A 30 46.59 -5.73 51.51
C ALA A 30 47.97 -5.29 50.98
N PHE A 31 49.01 -6.07 51.15
CA PHE A 31 50.37 -5.69 50.76
C PHE A 31 50.92 -6.42 49.54
N PHE A 32 50.32 -7.54 49.16
CA PHE A 32 50.65 -8.25 47.92
C PHE A 32 49.32 -8.42 47.14
N PRO A 33 48.78 -7.36 46.47
CA PRO A 33 47.77 -7.60 45.48
C PRO A 33 48.37 -8.63 44.53
N ALA A 34 47.63 -9.75 44.31
CA ALA A 34 48.02 -10.72 43.32
C ALA A 34 48.33 -9.90 42.05
N ALA A 35 49.57 -10.05 41.56
CA ALA A 35 49.83 -9.59 40.20
C ALA A 35 48.72 -10.21 39.37
N GLN A 36 47.80 -9.39 38.89
CA GLN A 36 46.98 -9.78 37.77
C GLN A 36 47.98 -10.25 36.74
N GLU A 37 48.02 -11.55 36.52
CA GLU A 37 48.50 -12.02 35.25
C GLU A 37 47.77 -11.12 34.26
N GLU A 38 48.51 -10.25 33.60
CA GLU A 38 48.07 -9.64 32.38
C GLU A 38 47.68 -10.84 31.50
N GLN A 39 46.39 -11.29 31.61
CA GLN A 39 45.78 -11.88 30.45
C GLN A 39 46.06 -10.85 29.37
N PRO A 40 46.67 -11.24 28.27
CA PRO A 40 46.63 -10.40 27.09
C PRO A 40 45.16 -10.08 26.96
N SER A 41 44.78 -8.83 27.25
CA SER A 41 43.56 -8.31 26.74
C SER A 41 43.76 -8.39 25.20
N ASP A 42 43.39 -9.54 24.66
CA ASP A 42 42.84 -9.51 23.33
C ASP A 42 41.73 -8.46 23.48
N GLY A 43 42.16 -7.22 23.26
CA GLY A 43 41.23 -6.15 22.98
C GLY A 43 40.35 -6.72 21.91
N MET A 44 39.14 -7.17 22.30
CA MET A 44 38.04 -7.10 21.39
C MET A 44 37.89 -5.61 21.12
N GLU A 45 38.79 -5.10 20.26
CA GLU A 45 38.42 -3.97 19.45
C GLU A 45 37.08 -4.33 18.84
N PRO A 46 36.04 -3.49 18.95
CA PRO A 46 34.81 -3.70 18.22
C PRO A 46 34.98 -3.59 16.69
N GLY A 47 36.21 -3.71 16.23
CA GLY A 47 36.65 -3.98 14.86
C GLY A 47 37.03 -5.43 14.68
N GLY A 48 36.17 -6.37 15.09
CA GLY A 48 36.26 -7.74 14.58
C GLY A 48 36.23 -7.65 13.08
N SER A 49 37.32 -7.93 12.42
CA SER A 49 37.39 -8.19 11.01
C SER A 49 36.47 -9.41 10.76
N PHE A 50 35.18 -9.14 10.58
CA PHE A 50 34.30 -10.13 10.01
C PHE A 50 34.89 -10.40 8.62
N GLY A 51 35.44 -11.61 8.44
CA GLY A 51 35.94 -12.04 7.14
C GLY A 51 34.87 -11.71 6.10
N GLN A 52 35.28 -11.15 4.98
CA GLN A 52 34.36 -10.83 3.89
C GLN A 52 33.58 -12.10 3.56
N MET A 53 32.27 -12.10 3.87
CA MET A 53 31.40 -13.19 3.47
C MET A 53 31.15 -13.04 1.99
N THR A 54 31.62 -14.02 1.21
CA THR A 54 31.43 -14.06 -0.24
C THR A 54 30.36 -15.08 -0.60
N ILE A 55 29.64 -14.79 -1.66
CA ILE A 55 28.66 -15.69 -2.26
C ILE A 55 28.95 -15.80 -3.76
N PRO A 56 28.81 -17.00 -4.35
CA PRO A 56 28.89 -17.16 -5.78
C PRO A 56 27.63 -16.65 -6.46
N VAL A 57 27.79 -15.97 -7.59
CA VAL A 57 26.68 -15.58 -8.45
C VAL A 57 26.07 -16.82 -9.06
N GLY A 58 24.82 -17.08 -8.79
CA GLY A 58 24.08 -18.25 -9.27
C GLY A 58 22.94 -17.89 -10.22
N ARG A 59 22.29 -18.91 -10.75
CA ARG A 59 21.05 -18.75 -11.52
C ARG A 59 19.86 -19.06 -10.64
N ALA A 60 18.81 -18.25 -10.77
CA ALA A 60 17.54 -18.46 -10.09
C ALA A 60 16.37 -17.99 -10.95
N ASP A 61 15.19 -18.43 -10.58
CA ASP A 61 13.94 -17.91 -11.10
C ASP A 61 13.48 -16.75 -10.21
N ILE A 62 13.20 -15.62 -10.80
CA ILE A 62 12.74 -14.41 -10.10
C ILE A 62 11.33 -14.09 -10.58
N THR A 63 10.41 -14.01 -9.64
CA THR A 63 9.04 -13.58 -9.90
C THR A 63 8.74 -12.33 -9.10
N ASN A 64 8.53 -11.22 -9.81
CA ASN A 64 8.11 -9.99 -9.15
C ASN A 64 6.62 -10.06 -8.84
N THR A 65 6.28 -10.26 -7.57
CA THR A 65 4.92 -10.33 -7.07
C THR A 65 4.66 -9.13 -6.17
N VAL A 66 3.58 -8.43 -6.43
CA VAL A 66 3.07 -7.35 -5.56
C VAL A 66 1.83 -7.87 -4.85
N THR A 67 1.89 -7.87 -3.52
CA THR A 67 0.79 -8.29 -2.65
C THR A 67 0.08 -7.07 -2.09
N LEU A 68 -1.23 -6.99 -2.30
CA LEU A 68 -2.11 -5.92 -1.81
C LEU A 68 -3.17 -6.49 -0.89
N THR A 69 -3.49 -5.77 0.17
CA THR A 69 -4.64 -6.10 1.02
C THR A 69 -5.81 -5.20 0.67
N GLY A 70 -6.96 -5.79 0.40
CA GLY A 70 -8.15 -5.08 -0.03
C GLY A 70 -9.44 -5.69 0.51
N THR A 71 -10.53 -5.27 -0.09
CA THR A 71 -11.89 -5.74 0.24
C THR A 71 -12.69 -6.03 -1.03
N ILE A 72 -13.63 -6.95 -0.92
CA ILE A 72 -14.62 -7.22 -1.97
C ILE A 72 -15.71 -6.16 -1.89
N GLN A 73 -16.03 -5.56 -3.02
CA GLN A 73 -17.12 -4.60 -3.16
C GLN A 73 -18.04 -5.02 -4.32
N ALA A 74 -19.33 -4.74 -4.18
CA ALA A 74 -20.25 -4.85 -5.30
C ALA A 74 -19.88 -3.77 -6.34
N ASP A 75 -20.06 -4.11 -7.59
CA ASP A 75 -19.80 -3.16 -8.67
C ASP A 75 -20.84 -2.02 -8.66
N ASP A 76 -20.42 -0.85 -9.10
CA ASP A 76 -21.27 0.33 -9.08
C ASP A 76 -22.48 0.16 -10.02
N PRO A 77 -23.67 0.63 -9.59
CA PRO A 77 -24.86 0.61 -10.43
C PRO A 77 -24.67 1.44 -11.70
N VAL A 78 -25.21 0.94 -12.79
CA VAL A 78 -25.21 1.63 -14.08
C VAL A 78 -26.52 2.37 -14.30
N ASN A 79 -26.46 3.66 -14.56
CA ASN A 79 -27.65 4.48 -14.73
C ASN A 79 -28.23 4.39 -16.14
N ALA A 80 -29.53 4.10 -16.23
CA ALA A 80 -30.31 4.27 -17.43
C ALA A 80 -30.78 5.73 -17.52
N ARG A 81 -30.53 6.36 -18.66
CA ARG A 81 -30.85 7.78 -18.86
C ARG A 81 -31.93 7.97 -19.92
N ALA A 82 -32.73 9.01 -19.75
CA ALA A 82 -33.72 9.41 -20.74
C ALA A 82 -33.01 9.90 -22.03
N THR A 83 -33.42 9.34 -23.17
CA THR A 83 -32.92 9.70 -24.50
C THR A 83 -33.85 10.68 -25.21
N LEU A 84 -35.09 10.84 -24.67
CA LEU A 84 -36.12 11.74 -25.15
C LEU A 84 -36.64 12.57 -23.97
N ASP A 85 -36.86 13.86 -24.19
CA ASP A 85 -37.64 14.72 -23.29
C ASP A 85 -39.12 14.44 -23.41
N GLY A 86 -39.79 14.25 -22.27
CA GLY A 86 -41.22 13.97 -22.32
C GLY A 86 -41.76 13.34 -21.03
N THR A 87 -42.94 12.72 -21.14
CA THR A 87 -43.68 12.15 -20.04
C THR A 87 -43.66 10.62 -20.10
N VAL A 88 -43.45 9.97 -18.98
CA VAL A 88 -43.52 8.50 -18.87
C VAL A 88 -44.98 8.06 -19.06
N VAL A 89 -45.21 7.22 -20.03
CA VAL A 89 -46.55 6.70 -20.34
C VAL A 89 -46.75 5.27 -19.88
N ARG A 90 -45.67 4.52 -19.75
CA ARG A 90 -45.71 3.11 -19.33
C ARG A 90 -44.37 2.73 -18.66
N THR A 91 -44.44 1.88 -17.62
CA THR A 91 -43.34 1.13 -17.05
C THR A 91 -43.50 -0.33 -17.41
N PHE A 92 -42.42 -1.00 -17.80
CA PHE A 92 -42.37 -2.41 -18.16
C PHE A 92 -41.78 -3.27 -17.03
N ALA A 93 -40.92 -2.67 -16.19
CA ALA A 93 -40.31 -3.32 -15.05
C ALA A 93 -40.51 -2.46 -13.78
N ASN A 94 -40.52 -3.13 -12.62
CA ASN A 94 -40.77 -2.53 -11.32
C ASN A 94 -39.43 -2.45 -10.53
N ASP A 95 -39.45 -1.66 -9.48
CA ASP A 95 -38.33 -1.62 -8.52
C ASP A 95 -38.07 -3.01 -7.92
N GLY A 96 -36.80 -3.42 -7.90
CA GLY A 96 -36.36 -4.72 -7.42
C GLY A 96 -36.41 -5.86 -8.46
N ASP A 97 -36.94 -5.63 -9.65
CA ASP A 97 -36.98 -6.67 -10.70
C ASP A 97 -35.55 -6.97 -11.22
N LYS A 98 -35.31 -8.22 -11.59
CA LYS A 98 -34.10 -8.62 -12.31
C LYS A 98 -34.29 -8.34 -13.79
N VAL A 99 -33.34 -7.61 -14.36
CA VAL A 99 -33.36 -7.22 -15.78
C VAL A 99 -32.07 -7.64 -16.47
N SER A 100 -32.16 -7.94 -17.74
CA SER A 100 -31.02 -8.21 -18.61
C SER A 100 -30.74 -6.99 -19.50
N LYS A 101 -29.50 -6.89 -19.95
CA LYS A 101 -29.09 -5.81 -20.86
C LYS A 101 -30.01 -5.78 -22.11
N GLY A 102 -30.63 -4.62 -22.34
CA GLY A 102 -31.54 -4.40 -23.46
C GLY A 102 -33.01 -4.59 -23.11
N ASP A 103 -33.36 -5.09 -21.91
CA ASP A 103 -34.76 -5.19 -21.48
C ASP A 103 -35.40 -3.81 -21.39
N ALA A 104 -36.67 -3.71 -21.85
CA ALA A 104 -37.43 -2.49 -21.75
C ALA A 104 -37.77 -2.13 -20.31
N LEU A 105 -37.42 -0.95 -19.86
CA LEU A 105 -37.67 -0.45 -18.50
C LEU A 105 -38.93 0.43 -18.46
N LEU A 106 -38.99 1.43 -19.32
CA LEU A 106 -40.12 2.37 -19.40
C LEU A 106 -40.20 3.02 -20.79
N GLN A 107 -41.33 3.63 -21.06
CA GLN A 107 -41.59 4.35 -22.32
C GLN A 107 -41.89 5.82 -22.04
N ILE A 108 -41.17 6.71 -22.74
CA ILE A 108 -41.34 8.15 -22.69
C ILE A 108 -42.07 8.60 -23.96
N ARG A 109 -43.03 9.50 -23.82
CA ARG A 109 -43.75 10.13 -24.91
C ARG A 109 -43.44 11.62 -24.90
N LYS A 110 -43.00 12.09 -26.04
CA LYS A 110 -42.90 13.52 -26.33
C LYS A 110 -44.06 13.95 -27.19
N GLU A 111 -44.74 15.01 -26.80
CA GLU A 111 -45.75 15.67 -27.60
C GLU A 111 -45.06 16.74 -28.45
N ILE A 112 -45.29 16.68 -29.75
CA ILE A 112 -44.83 17.66 -30.72
C ILE A 112 -46.06 18.48 -31.15
N PRO A 113 -46.13 19.76 -30.76
CA PRO A 113 -47.24 20.62 -31.14
C PRO A 113 -47.43 20.63 -32.67
N GLY A 114 -48.67 20.62 -33.10
CA GLY A 114 -48.97 20.76 -34.51
C GLY A 114 -48.60 22.14 -35.03
N ASP A 115 -48.27 22.19 -36.29
CA ASP A 115 -47.97 23.47 -36.95
C ASP A 115 -49.21 24.37 -36.98
N THR A 116 -48.99 25.63 -36.62
CA THR A 116 -50.02 26.65 -36.66
C THR A 116 -49.92 27.39 -37.98
N ARG A 117 -51.00 27.37 -38.76
CA ARG A 117 -51.08 28.14 -40.04
C ARG A 117 -52.24 29.09 -40.01
N GLN A 118 -52.07 30.25 -40.70
CA GLN A 118 -53.13 31.15 -40.92
C GLN A 118 -53.87 30.71 -42.23
N VAL A 119 -55.15 30.52 -42.10
CA VAL A 119 -56.01 30.23 -43.24
C VAL A 119 -56.95 31.42 -43.44
N THR A 120 -56.98 31.96 -44.65
CA THR A 120 -57.89 33.03 -45.01
C THR A 120 -59.05 32.43 -45.79
N ASP A 121 -60.27 32.65 -45.34
CA ASP A 121 -61.49 32.18 -45.99
C ASP A 121 -61.80 33.03 -47.24
N GLU A 122 -62.82 32.62 -48.06
CA GLU A 122 -63.16 33.31 -49.24
C GLU A 122 -63.74 34.74 -49.00
N GLU A 123 -64.17 35.02 -47.75
CA GLU A 123 -64.64 36.29 -47.26
C GLU A 123 -63.52 37.18 -46.71
N GLY A 124 -62.25 36.75 -46.73
CA GLY A 124 -61.07 37.52 -46.28
C GLY A 124 -60.84 37.50 -44.79
N ASN A 125 -61.53 36.66 -44.01
CA ASN A 125 -61.31 36.51 -42.60
C ASN A 125 -60.10 35.60 -42.38
N VAL A 126 -59.16 36.04 -41.51
CA VAL A 126 -57.97 35.25 -41.14
C VAL A 126 -58.29 34.44 -39.89
N SER A 127 -58.31 33.13 -40.03
CA SER A 127 -58.39 32.19 -38.93
C SER A 127 -57.04 31.46 -38.68
N VAL A 128 -56.77 31.14 -37.49
CA VAL A 128 -55.58 30.36 -37.11
C VAL A 128 -56.01 28.92 -36.92
N GLU A 129 -55.51 28.03 -37.76
CA GLU A 129 -55.73 26.62 -37.69
C GLU A 129 -54.47 25.95 -37.12
N THR A 130 -54.59 25.21 -36.02
CA THR A 130 -53.51 24.44 -35.45
C THR A 130 -53.75 22.97 -35.78
N ALA A 131 -52.76 22.34 -36.41
CA ALA A 131 -52.81 20.92 -36.69
C ALA A 131 -52.80 20.12 -35.39
N GLU A 132 -53.33 18.90 -35.42
CA GLU A 132 -53.29 18.02 -34.27
C GLU A 132 -51.83 17.72 -33.82
N PRO A 133 -51.55 17.65 -32.51
CA PRO A 133 -50.23 17.31 -32.01
C PRO A 133 -49.84 15.88 -32.43
N THR A 134 -48.59 15.70 -32.75
CA THR A 134 -47.99 14.37 -33.01
C THR A 134 -47.20 13.88 -31.81
N TYR A 135 -47.06 12.57 -31.68
CA TYR A 135 -46.37 11.96 -30.52
C TYR A 135 -45.20 11.13 -30.98
N LYS A 136 -44.05 11.37 -30.35
CA LYS A 136 -42.87 10.52 -30.47
C LYS A 136 -42.71 9.67 -29.23
N PHE A 137 -42.44 8.40 -29.41
CA PHE A 137 -42.24 7.43 -28.31
C PHE A 137 -40.82 6.93 -28.34
N GLU A 138 -40.24 6.79 -27.17
CA GLU A 138 -38.90 6.21 -26.95
C GLU A 138 -38.96 5.25 -25.79
N THR A 139 -38.32 4.09 -25.94
CA THR A 139 -38.23 3.09 -24.89
C THR A 139 -36.84 3.12 -24.28
N VAL A 140 -36.75 3.41 -23.01
CA VAL A 140 -35.50 3.31 -22.24
C VAL A 140 -35.27 1.86 -21.88
N VAL A 141 -34.06 1.37 -22.19
CA VAL A 141 -33.68 -0.02 -21.97
C VAL A 141 -32.62 -0.14 -20.87
N ALA A 142 -32.52 -1.34 -20.27
CA ALA A 142 -31.51 -1.64 -19.28
C ALA A 142 -30.09 -1.59 -19.87
N PRO A 143 -29.15 -0.84 -19.26
CA PRO A 143 -27.78 -0.71 -19.76
C PRO A 143 -26.92 -1.95 -19.49
N GLY A 144 -27.34 -2.82 -18.57
CA GLY A 144 -26.64 -4.04 -18.15
C GLY A 144 -27.56 -5.01 -17.44
N ASP A 145 -27.01 -6.18 -17.09
CA ASP A 145 -27.70 -7.20 -16.30
C ASP A 145 -27.63 -6.84 -14.82
N GLY A 146 -28.73 -7.06 -14.09
CA GLY A 146 -28.72 -6.77 -12.64
C GLY A 146 -30.11 -6.59 -12.05
N THR A 147 -30.13 -5.95 -10.88
CA THR A 147 -31.39 -5.60 -10.20
C THR A 147 -31.72 -4.15 -10.46
N LEU A 148 -32.93 -3.92 -10.94
CA LEU A 148 -33.43 -2.58 -11.23
C LEU A 148 -33.76 -1.82 -9.95
N SER A 149 -33.33 -0.59 -9.87
CA SER A 149 -33.79 0.38 -8.87
C SER A 149 -34.38 1.59 -9.60
N THR A 150 -35.68 1.80 -9.40
CA THR A 150 -36.42 2.89 -10.04
C THR A 150 -37.51 3.43 -9.14
N GLY A 151 -37.60 4.76 -9.04
CA GLY A 151 -38.69 5.46 -8.34
C GLY A 151 -39.63 6.17 -9.30
N VAL A 152 -39.60 5.82 -10.59
CA VAL A 152 -40.33 6.52 -11.64
C VAL A 152 -41.80 6.13 -11.65
N LEU A 153 -42.65 7.16 -11.75
CA LEU A 153 -44.10 6.99 -11.84
C LEU A 153 -44.59 7.35 -13.24
N VAL A 154 -45.65 6.68 -13.70
CA VAL A 154 -46.35 7.06 -14.91
C VAL A 154 -46.89 8.49 -14.77
N GLY A 155 -46.68 9.32 -15.77
CA GLY A 155 -47.02 10.75 -15.76
C GLY A 155 -45.85 11.68 -15.37
N GLN A 156 -44.74 11.14 -14.88
CA GLN A 156 -43.56 11.93 -14.54
C GLN A 156 -42.85 12.42 -15.80
N GLN A 157 -42.36 13.65 -15.77
CA GLN A 157 -41.62 14.29 -16.87
C GLN A 157 -40.11 14.18 -16.64
N PHE A 158 -39.40 13.92 -17.74
CA PHE A 158 -37.94 13.86 -17.78
C PHE A 158 -37.39 14.70 -18.93
N ALA A 159 -36.19 15.24 -18.67
CA ALA A 159 -35.37 15.86 -19.72
C ALA A 159 -34.37 14.84 -20.28
N ILE A 160 -33.84 15.12 -21.48
CA ILE A 160 -32.77 14.29 -22.07
C ILE A 160 -31.56 14.29 -21.14
N GLY A 161 -31.07 13.09 -20.82
CA GLY A 161 -29.91 12.88 -19.94
C GLY A 161 -30.24 12.64 -18.47
N ASP A 162 -31.50 12.89 -18.06
CA ASP A 162 -31.92 12.58 -16.69
C ASP A 162 -31.84 11.08 -16.40
N THR A 163 -31.43 10.74 -15.17
CA THR A 163 -31.43 9.34 -14.72
C THR A 163 -32.84 8.89 -14.40
N VAL A 164 -33.33 7.89 -15.12
CA VAL A 164 -34.68 7.34 -14.93
C VAL A 164 -34.67 6.06 -14.13
N ALA A 165 -33.56 5.32 -14.15
CA ALA A 165 -33.41 4.10 -13.39
C ALA A 165 -31.93 3.79 -13.17
N SER A 166 -31.64 2.91 -12.27
CA SER A 166 -30.31 2.40 -11.97
C SER A 166 -30.34 0.89 -11.94
N VAL A 167 -29.41 0.22 -12.58
CA VAL A 167 -29.28 -1.23 -12.60
C VAL A 167 -28.03 -1.61 -11.81
N ALA A 168 -28.23 -2.25 -10.66
CA ALA A 168 -27.16 -2.76 -9.82
C ALA A 168 -26.72 -4.13 -10.31
N PRO A 169 -25.50 -4.29 -10.86
CA PRO A 169 -25.03 -5.59 -11.32
C PRO A 169 -24.84 -6.56 -10.13
N SER A 170 -25.02 -7.86 -10.37
CA SER A 170 -24.73 -8.90 -9.38
C SER A 170 -23.26 -9.34 -9.43
N THR A 171 -22.39 -8.47 -9.88
CA THR A 171 -20.94 -8.72 -9.98
C THR A 171 -20.20 -8.03 -8.85
N PHE A 172 -19.03 -8.57 -8.55
CA PHE A 172 -18.17 -8.09 -7.48
C PHE A 172 -16.77 -7.84 -8.00
N SER A 173 -16.09 -6.88 -7.39
CA SER A 173 -14.70 -6.60 -7.65
C SER A 173 -13.91 -6.60 -6.34
N ALA A 174 -12.70 -7.13 -6.39
CA ALA A 174 -11.71 -6.95 -5.33
C ALA A 174 -11.04 -5.59 -5.52
N ILE A 175 -11.05 -4.76 -4.49
CA ILE A 175 -10.49 -3.39 -4.51
C ILE A 175 -9.44 -3.29 -3.42
N ALA A 176 -8.23 -2.93 -3.80
CA ALA A 176 -7.10 -2.75 -2.88
C ALA A 176 -6.39 -1.42 -3.13
N PRO A 177 -6.09 -0.63 -2.09
CA PRO A 177 -5.27 0.57 -2.23
C PRO A 177 -3.82 0.20 -2.57
N LEU A 178 -3.17 1.02 -3.40
CA LEU A 178 -1.75 0.91 -3.70
C LEU A 178 -0.97 2.00 -2.97
N SER A 179 0.14 1.59 -2.33
CA SER A 179 1.13 2.54 -1.84
C SER A 179 2.01 3.07 -2.98
N ALA A 180 2.66 4.22 -2.75
CA ALA A 180 3.57 4.81 -3.73
C ALA A 180 4.70 3.84 -4.14
N ASP A 181 5.25 3.08 -3.18
CA ASP A 181 6.31 2.10 -3.46
C ASP A 181 5.80 0.95 -4.35
N GLN A 182 4.57 0.49 -4.14
CA GLN A 182 3.96 -0.55 -4.95
C GLN A 182 3.66 -0.07 -6.37
N MET A 183 3.33 1.23 -6.53
CA MET A 183 3.11 1.82 -7.86
C MET A 183 4.38 1.79 -8.73
N TYR A 184 5.55 2.07 -8.15
CA TYR A 184 6.82 1.99 -8.87
C TYR A 184 7.20 0.56 -9.28
N ARG A 185 6.72 -0.44 -8.54
CA ARG A 185 6.92 -1.86 -8.88
C ARG A 185 5.93 -2.36 -9.93
N LEU A 186 4.79 -1.70 -10.09
CA LEU A 186 3.75 -1.97 -11.06
C LEU A 186 3.92 -1.07 -12.29
N GLN A 187 4.98 -1.29 -13.08
CA GLN A 187 5.20 -0.53 -14.33
C GLN A 187 4.12 -0.78 -15.36
N GLU A 188 3.62 -2.02 -15.41
CA GLU A 188 2.48 -2.44 -16.21
C GLU A 188 1.51 -3.20 -15.30
N ALA A 189 0.22 -2.84 -15.35
CA ALA A 189 -0.80 -3.59 -14.63
C ALA A 189 -0.97 -4.97 -15.28
N PRO A 190 -0.82 -6.06 -14.52
CA PRO A 190 -1.06 -7.40 -15.05
C PRO A 190 -2.54 -7.54 -15.43
N SER A 191 -2.85 -8.39 -16.39
CA SER A 191 -4.24 -8.65 -16.79
C SER A 191 -5.02 -9.46 -15.77
N THR A 192 -4.33 -10.26 -14.96
CA THR A 192 -4.91 -11.14 -13.94
C THR A 192 -4.21 -10.97 -12.60
N ALA A 193 -4.90 -11.33 -11.53
CA ALA A 193 -4.35 -11.40 -10.19
C ALA A 193 -4.96 -12.58 -9.44
N THR A 194 -4.22 -13.14 -8.49
CA THR A 194 -4.73 -14.19 -7.60
C THR A 194 -5.37 -13.54 -6.37
N VAL A 195 -6.61 -13.90 -6.11
CA VAL A 195 -7.38 -13.44 -4.95
C VAL A 195 -7.41 -14.54 -3.90
N THR A 196 -6.95 -14.22 -2.71
CA THR A 196 -7.06 -15.09 -1.53
C THR A 196 -7.96 -14.43 -0.50
N ILE A 197 -9.06 -15.12 -0.14
CA ILE A 197 -9.98 -14.65 0.91
C ILE A 197 -9.52 -15.21 2.25
N LYS A 198 -9.36 -14.36 3.24
CA LYS A 198 -8.95 -14.79 4.59
C LYS A 198 -10.02 -15.70 5.19
N ASN A 199 -9.66 -16.95 5.50
CA ASN A 199 -10.56 -18.01 5.99
C ASN A 199 -11.67 -18.36 5.00
N GLY A 200 -11.47 -18.11 3.72
CA GLY A 200 -12.41 -18.38 2.65
C GLY A 200 -12.07 -19.66 1.85
N PRO A 201 -12.65 -19.78 0.64
CA PRO A 201 -12.35 -20.86 -0.28
C PRO A 201 -10.90 -20.82 -0.78
N ALA A 202 -10.53 -21.81 -1.61
CA ALA A 202 -9.22 -21.83 -2.25
C ALA A 202 -8.97 -20.53 -3.06
N PRO A 203 -7.71 -20.08 -3.19
CA PRO A 203 -7.37 -18.94 -4.02
C PRO A 203 -7.87 -19.12 -5.46
N PHE A 204 -8.33 -18.05 -6.06
CA PHE A 204 -8.84 -18.04 -7.44
C PHE A 204 -8.29 -16.85 -8.20
N GLU A 205 -8.31 -16.91 -9.52
CA GLU A 205 -7.87 -15.82 -10.37
C GLU A 205 -9.02 -14.84 -10.63
N CYS A 206 -8.72 -13.57 -10.55
CA CYS A 206 -9.58 -12.50 -11.02
C CYS A 206 -9.00 -11.88 -12.32
N THR A 207 -9.84 -11.26 -13.11
CA THR A 207 -9.48 -10.75 -14.44
C THR A 207 -9.73 -9.25 -14.55
N GLY A 208 -9.12 -8.63 -15.56
CA GLY A 208 -9.34 -7.21 -15.85
C GLY A 208 -8.80 -6.30 -14.74
N VAL A 209 -7.58 -6.56 -14.27
CA VAL A 209 -6.93 -5.68 -13.30
C VAL A 209 -6.80 -4.28 -13.88
N THR A 210 -7.40 -3.30 -13.22
CA THR A 210 -7.34 -1.89 -13.59
C THR A 210 -6.92 -1.03 -12.41
N LEU A 211 -6.12 -0.02 -12.70
CA LEU A 211 -5.73 0.98 -11.72
C LEU A 211 -6.69 2.17 -11.83
N VAL A 212 -7.50 2.38 -10.81
CA VAL A 212 -8.49 3.45 -10.76
C VAL A 212 -8.08 4.50 -9.72
N THR A 213 -8.01 5.74 -10.16
CA THR A 213 -7.97 6.88 -9.24
C THR A 213 -9.39 7.13 -8.77
N PRO A 214 -9.64 7.25 -7.46
CA PRO A 214 -10.96 7.65 -6.98
C PRO A 214 -11.25 9.04 -7.54
N THR A 215 -12.08 9.11 -8.57
CA THR A 215 -12.71 10.37 -8.99
C THR A 215 -13.59 10.78 -7.82
N GLY A 216 -13.22 11.89 -7.16
CA GLY A 216 -14.08 12.50 -6.15
C GLY A 216 -15.48 12.59 -6.73
N LYS A 217 -16.48 12.10 -5.98
CA LYS A 217 -17.89 12.17 -6.39
C LYS A 217 -18.16 13.57 -6.90
N THR A 218 -18.58 13.65 -8.16
CA THR A 218 -19.11 14.88 -8.74
C THR A 218 -20.22 15.34 -7.81
N GLN A 219 -19.99 16.45 -7.11
CA GLN A 219 -21.01 17.10 -6.30
C GLN A 219 -22.16 17.43 -7.24
N ASP A 220 -23.36 16.98 -6.89
CA ASP A 220 -24.59 17.42 -7.51
C ASP A 220 -24.66 18.96 -7.41
N PRO A 221 -24.76 19.71 -8.50
CA PRO A 221 -24.64 21.18 -8.46
C PRO A 221 -25.83 21.90 -7.80
N LYS A 222 -26.73 21.19 -7.13
CA LYS A 222 -28.00 21.75 -6.62
C LYS A 222 -28.13 21.86 -5.10
N THR A 223 -27.07 21.76 -4.32
CA THR A 223 -27.19 22.08 -2.88
C THR A 223 -26.24 23.22 -2.51
N PRO A 224 -26.73 24.47 -2.41
CA PRO A 224 -25.94 25.57 -1.85
C PRO A 224 -25.95 25.42 -0.31
N GLY A 225 -24.80 25.13 0.27
CA GLY A 225 -24.62 25.29 1.72
C GLY A 225 -24.17 24.04 2.45
N ASN A 226 -22.93 23.70 2.32
CA ASN A 226 -22.08 23.33 3.44
C ASN A 226 -20.61 23.34 2.97
N VAL A 227 -19.89 24.40 3.30
CA VAL A 227 -18.43 24.46 3.19
C VAL A 227 -17.89 23.66 4.38
N GLY A 228 -18.07 22.35 4.33
CA GLY A 228 -17.51 21.41 5.28
C GLY A 228 -16.23 20.85 4.72
N SER A 229 -15.12 21.22 5.32
CA SER A 229 -13.76 20.60 5.29
C SER A 229 -13.55 19.61 4.15
N SER A 230 -12.87 20.06 3.12
CA SER A 230 -12.18 19.18 2.19
C SER A 230 -11.24 18.29 2.99
N THR A 231 -11.73 17.14 3.38
CA THR A 231 -10.87 15.99 3.68
C THR A 231 -10.03 15.83 2.43
N SER A 232 -8.74 16.06 2.57
CA SER A 232 -7.71 15.83 1.57
C SER A 232 -8.07 14.53 0.84
N GLY A 233 -8.55 14.63 -0.39
CA GLY A 233 -8.75 13.47 -1.22
C GLY A 233 -7.39 12.80 -1.37
N SER A 234 -7.16 11.74 -0.62
CA SER A 234 -6.03 10.89 -0.86
C SER A 234 -6.16 10.45 -2.32
N THR A 235 -5.19 10.84 -3.12
CA THR A 235 -5.02 10.36 -4.50
C THR A 235 -4.54 8.92 -4.48
N ASP A 236 -5.13 8.10 -3.60
CA ASP A 236 -4.76 6.71 -3.44
C ASP A 236 -5.27 5.94 -4.65
N LEU A 237 -4.33 5.63 -5.52
CA LEU A 237 -4.59 4.71 -6.62
C LEU A 237 -5.08 3.38 -6.04
N LYS A 238 -6.13 2.83 -6.62
CA LYS A 238 -6.68 1.53 -6.19
C LYS A 238 -6.57 0.55 -7.35
N ALA A 239 -6.12 -0.66 -7.04
CA ALA A 239 -6.26 -1.78 -7.95
C ALA A 239 -7.68 -2.34 -7.82
N ARG A 240 -8.34 -2.52 -8.95
CA ARG A 240 -9.64 -3.17 -9.06
C ARG A 240 -9.50 -4.40 -9.95
N CYS A 241 -10.04 -5.52 -9.52
CA CYS A 241 -10.03 -6.78 -10.26
C CYS A 241 -11.41 -7.41 -10.21
N ALA A 242 -11.99 -7.74 -11.35
CA ALA A 242 -13.31 -8.35 -11.43
C ALA A 242 -13.26 -9.80 -10.97
N ILE A 243 -14.18 -10.17 -10.07
CA ILE A 243 -14.31 -11.53 -9.54
C ILE A 243 -15.19 -12.35 -10.49
N PRO A 244 -14.77 -13.55 -10.89
CA PRO A 244 -15.57 -14.44 -11.72
C PRO A 244 -16.91 -14.78 -11.07
N SER A 245 -17.95 -14.86 -11.88
CA SER A 245 -19.34 -15.10 -11.40
C SER A 245 -19.59 -16.48 -10.81
N ASP A 246 -18.68 -17.43 -11.01
CA ASP A 246 -18.70 -18.77 -10.41
C ASP A 246 -18.27 -18.79 -8.94
N GLN A 247 -17.65 -17.69 -8.46
CA GLN A 247 -17.19 -17.55 -7.09
C GLN A 247 -18.27 -16.94 -6.21
N THR A 248 -18.63 -17.65 -5.14
CA THR A 248 -19.57 -17.12 -4.13
C THR A 248 -18.81 -16.20 -3.16
N VAL A 249 -19.05 -14.91 -3.27
CA VAL A 249 -18.42 -13.89 -2.45
C VAL A 249 -19.44 -12.92 -1.88
N PHE A 250 -19.05 -12.19 -0.83
CA PHE A 250 -19.89 -11.19 -0.18
C PHE A 250 -19.12 -9.87 -0.06
N THR A 251 -19.84 -8.76 -0.10
CA THR A 251 -19.25 -7.42 0.13
C THR A 251 -18.66 -7.31 1.52
N GLY A 252 -17.54 -6.64 1.62
CA GLY A 252 -16.83 -6.39 2.90
C GLY A 252 -15.85 -7.50 3.31
N LEU A 253 -15.77 -8.62 2.58
CA LEU A 253 -14.74 -9.62 2.86
C LEU A 253 -13.35 -9.06 2.59
N GLN A 254 -12.42 -9.31 3.52
CA GLN A 254 -11.01 -8.98 3.35
C GLN A 254 -10.35 -9.98 2.42
N VAL A 255 -9.57 -9.46 1.48
CA VAL A 255 -8.85 -10.24 0.48
C VAL A 255 -7.40 -9.79 0.36
N THR A 256 -6.58 -10.73 -0.04
CA THR A 256 -5.22 -10.48 -0.50
C THR A 256 -5.17 -10.68 -2.00
N LEU A 257 -4.74 -9.66 -2.73
CA LEU A 257 -4.50 -9.72 -4.17
C LEU A 257 -3.00 -9.89 -4.40
N GLU A 258 -2.64 -10.94 -5.11
CA GLU A 258 -1.27 -11.19 -5.54
C GLU A 258 -1.19 -10.96 -7.05
N MET A 259 -0.41 -9.97 -7.45
CA MET A 259 -0.21 -9.58 -8.84
C MET A 259 1.22 -9.88 -9.26
N THR A 260 1.39 -10.73 -10.26
CA THR A 260 2.69 -11.00 -10.86
C THR A 260 2.94 -10.00 -11.98
N THR A 261 3.93 -9.14 -11.79
CA THR A 261 4.26 -8.06 -12.74
C THR A 261 5.39 -8.43 -13.70
N GLY A 262 6.04 -9.53 -13.45
CA GLY A 262 7.08 -10.06 -14.31
C GLY A 262 7.70 -11.31 -13.72
N SER A 263 8.16 -12.20 -14.59
CA SER A 263 8.94 -13.36 -14.22
C SER A 263 10.11 -13.53 -15.17
N ALA A 264 11.25 -13.92 -14.62
CA ALA A 264 12.43 -14.29 -15.39
C ALA A 264 12.92 -15.62 -14.87
N THR A 265 13.11 -16.58 -15.76
CA THR A 265 13.55 -17.93 -15.43
C THR A 265 15.00 -18.13 -15.81
N ASN A 266 15.76 -18.85 -14.96
CA ASN A 266 17.16 -19.20 -15.21
C ASN A 266 18.05 -17.98 -15.47
N VAL A 267 17.84 -16.87 -14.75
CA VAL A 267 18.63 -15.63 -14.86
C VAL A 267 19.72 -15.56 -13.79
N LEU A 268 20.80 -14.80 -14.06
CA LEU A 268 21.78 -14.51 -13.03
C LEU A 268 21.12 -13.72 -11.92
N ALA A 269 21.24 -14.20 -10.70
CA ALA A 269 20.56 -13.62 -9.54
C ALA A 269 21.51 -13.51 -8.35
N VAL A 270 21.42 -12.41 -7.63
CA VAL A 270 22.16 -12.16 -6.39
C VAL A 270 21.22 -11.63 -5.32
N PRO A 271 21.52 -11.84 -4.01
CA PRO A 271 20.75 -11.25 -2.94
C PRO A 271 20.74 -9.72 -3.02
N VAL A 272 19.62 -9.10 -2.68
CA VAL A 272 19.49 -7.63 -2.64
C VAL A 272 20.50 -7.00 -1.70
N SER A 273 20.93 -7.70 -0.64
CA SER A 273 21.96 -7.25 0.30
C SER A 273 23.34 -7.05 -0.32
N ALA A 274 23.64 -7.75 -1.42
CA ALA A 274 24.92 -7.69 -2.13
C ALA A 274 25.01 -6.53 -3.12
N VAL A 275 23.92 -5.78 -3.35
CA VAL A 275 23.85 -4.74 -4.38
C VAL A 275 23.57 -3.39 -3.74
N GLU A 276 24.44 -2.43 -3.99
CA GLU A 276 24.21 -1.02 -3.68
C GLU A 276 23.66 -0.33 -4.93
N GLY A 277 22.46 0.24 -4.84
CA GLY A 277 21.85 0.93 -5.95
C GLY A 277 20.34 0.79 -5.97
N ARG A 278 19.71 1.48 -6.91
CA ARG A 278 18.25 1.43 -7.10
C ARG A 278 17.95 1.47 -8.58
N TYR A 279 16.88 0.79 -8.96
CA TYR A 279 16.33 0.91 -10.30
C TYR A 279 17.34 0.56 -11.39
N GLN A 280 17.34 -0.16 -12.26
CA GLN A 280 18.16 -0.53 -13.43
C GLN A 280 19.70 -0.48 -13.29
N SER A 281 20.27 0.22 -12.30
CA SER A 281 21.71 0.29 -12.10
C SER A 281 22.10 0.06 -10.64
N GLY A 282 23.14 -0.72 -10.42
CA GLY A 282 23.70 -1.02 -9.12
C GLY A 282 25.19 -1.17 -9.14
N THR A 283 25.77 -1.28 -7.95
CA THR A 283 27.19 -1.59 -7.75
C THR A 283 27.27 -2.83 -6.87
N VAL A 284 28.05 -3.78 -7.26
CA VAL A 284 28.43 -4.94 -6.45
C VAL A 284 29.88 -4.82 -6.05
N TYR A 285 30.26 -5.52 -4.99
CA TYR A 285 31.59 -5.49 -4.44
C TYR A 285 32.24 -6.87 -4.59
N LEU A 286 33.41 -6.91 -5.18
CA LEU A 286 34.17 -8.14 -5.34
C LEU A 286 35.23 -8.23 -4.24
N PRO A 287 35.52 -9.43 -3.73
CA PRO A 287 36.55 -9.64 -2.74
C PRO A 287 37.92 -9.32 -3.33
N THR A 288 38.75 -8.64 -2.54
CA THR A 288 40.15 -8.36 -2.88
C THR A 288 41.04 -8.90 -1.77
N SER A 289 42.36 -8.86 -1.97
CA SER A 289 43.34 -9.20 -0.93
C SER A 289 43.32 -8.21 0.25
N ASP A 290 42.77 -7.02 0.07
CA ASP A 290 42.58 -6.01 1.10
C ASP A 290 41.09 -5.91 1.45
N PRO A 291 40.66 -6.47 2.59
CA PRO A 291 39.25 -6.43 3.00
C PRO A 291 38.66 -5.01 3.18
N ALA A 292 39.53 -4.02 3.41
CA ALA A 292 39.07 -2.63 3.59
C ALA A 292 38.73 -1.93 2.25
N ASN A 293 39.23 -2.47 1.13
CA ASN A 293 39.09 -1.85 -0.19
C ASN A 293 38.60 -2.87 -1.23
N PRO A 294 37.33 -3.31 -1.17
CA PRO A 294 36.76 -4.21 -2.17
C PRO A 294 36.65 -3.50 -3.52
N GLU A 295 36.80 -4.27 -4.60
CA GLU A 295 36.62 -3.76 -5.95
C GLU A 295 35.15 -3.46 -6.21
N LYS A 296 34.85 -2.25 -6.68
CA LYS A 296 33.50 -1.83 -7.07
C LYS A 296 33.26 -2.15 -8.53
N ARG A 297 32.17 -2.83 -8.83
CA ARG A 297 31.74 -3.12 -10.19
C ARG A 297 30.32 -2.68 -10.44
N SER A 298 30.11 -1.86 -11.46
CA SER A 298 28.77 -1.46 -11.89
C SER A 298 28.06 -2.60 -12.60
N VAL A 299 26.79 -2.80 -12.27
CA VAL A 299 25.94 -3.84 -12.84
C VAL A 299 24.62 -3.26 -13.32
N THR A 300 24.05 -3.88 -14.34
CA THR A 300 22.69 -3.57 -14.80
C THR A 300 21.70 -4.51 -14.13
N LEU A 301 20.75 -3.94 -13.40
CA LEU A 301 19.73 -4.65 -12.65
C LEU A 301 18.49 -4.92 -13.51
N GLY A 302 17.83 -6.03 -13.24
CA GLY A 302 16.58 -6.44 -13.85
C GLY A 302 15.45 -6.55 -12.84
N LEU A 303 14.70 -7.66 -12.91
CA LEU A 303 13.60 -7.97 -12.01
C LEU A 303 14.09 -8.26 -10.59
N THR A 304 13.23 -7.98 -9.60
CA THR A 304 13.48 -8.33 -8.21
C THR A 304 12.20 -8.83 -7.55
N ASP A 305 12.34 -9.83 -6.69
CA ASP A 305 11.28 -10.32 -5.81
C ASP A 305 11.35 -9.72 -4.38
N GLY A 306 12.32 -8.80 -4.17
CA GLY A 306 12.62 -8.20 -2.86
C GLY A 306 13.64 -8.98 -2.02
N LYS A 307 14.04 -10.19 -2.43
CA LYS A 307 15.10 -11.01 -1.82
C LYS A 307 16.29 -11.16 -2.76
N MET A 308 15.98 -11.47 -4.01
CA MET A 308 16.94 -11.64 -5.11
C MET A 308 16.71 -10.54 -6.15
N VAL A 309 17.77 -10.18 -6.86
CA VAL A 309 17.72 -9.25 -7.99
C VAL A 309 18.43 -9.87 -9.18
N GLU A 310 17.79 -9.76 -10.32
CA GLU A 310 18.35 -10.18 -11.61
C GLU A 310 19.51 -9.27 -12.01
N ILE A 311 20.59 -9.86 -12.45
CA ILE A 311 21.71 -9.15 -13.08
C ILE A 311 21.66 -9.40 -14.57
N LYS A 312 21.39 -8.33 -15.34
CA LYS A 312 21.34 -8.40 -16.81
C LYS A 312 22.72 -8.30 -17.43
N ASP A 313 23.62 -7.53 -16.79
CA ASP A 313 24.98 -7.30 -17.29
C ASP A 313 25.93 -6.92 -16.16
N GLY A 314 27.21 -7.23 -16.30
CA GLY A 314 28.28 -6.85 -15.38
C GLY A 314 28.82 -7.97 -14.49
N LEU A 315 28.20 -9.14 -14.44
CA LEU A 315 28.67 -10.33 -13.70
C LEU A 315 28.59 -11.60 -14.55
N THR A 316 29.40 -12.59 -14.15
CA THR A 316 29.38 -13.93 -14.73
C THR A 316 28.96 -14.97 -13.70
N GLU A 317 28.40 -16.10 -14.19
CA GLU A 317 27.99 -17.20 -13.33
C GLU A 317 29.22 -17.80 -12.61
N GLY A 318 29.08 -18.05 -11.31
CA GLY A 318 30.16 -18.58 -10.48
C GLY A 318 31.16 -17.55 -9.97
N GLU A 319 31.02 -16.29 -10.35
CA GLU A 319 31.87 -15.20 -9.84
C GLU A 319 31.55 -14.93 -8.37
N GLU A 320 32.57 -14.71 -7.53
CA GLU A 320 32.37 -14.41 -6.11
C GLU A 320 32.18 -12.93 -5.88
N ILE A 321 31.15 -12.58 -5.17
CA ILE A 321 30.83 -11.21 -4.72
C ILE A 321 30.64 -11.18 -3.21
N LEU A 322 30.73 -9.99 -2.61
CA LEU A 322 30.41 -9.80 -1.19
C LEU A 322 28.91 -9.95 -0.96
N GLU A 323 28.52 -10.69 0.08
CA GLU A 323 27.12 -10.90 0.46
C GLU A 323 26.44 -9.59 0.95
N PHE A 324 27.25 -8.67 1.52
CA PHE A 324 26.78 -7.41 2.04
C PHE A 324 27.58 -6.27 1.46
N THR A 325 26.92 -5.15 1.18
CA THR A 325 27.59 -3.91 0.79
C THR A 325 28.40 -3.38 1.96
N PRO A 326 29.68 -2.99 1.77
CA PRO A 326 30.47 -2.37 2.82
C PRO A 326 29.75 -1.14 3.36
N ALA A 327 29.71 -0.98 4.69
CA ALA A 327 29.19 0.25 5.27
C ALA A 327 30.02 1.41 4.73
N SER A 328 29.39 2.35 4.04
CA SER A 328 30.05 3.58 3.63
C SER A 328 30.47 4.32 4.89
N THR A 329 31.74 4.26 5.25
CA THR A 329 32.32 5.22 6.18
C THR A 329 32.22 6.56 5.48
N THR A 330 31.15 7.26 5.73
CA THR A 330 31.06 8.70 5.40
C THR A 330 32.13 9.35 6.25
N ASP A 331 33.21 9.69 5.61
CA ASP A 331 34.30 10.51 6.15
C ASP A 331 33.71 11.88 6.50
N ASN A 332 33.06 11.95 7.68
CA ASN A 332 32.74 13.22 8.33
C ASN A 332 34.00 13.69 9.11
N GLN A 333 35.09 13.78 8.42
CA GLN A 333 36.21 14.63 8.88
C GLN A 333 36.18 15.87 8.01
N ASP A 334 35.38 16.83 8.41
CA ASP A 334 35.65 18.25 8.12
C ASP A 334 36.69 18.69 9.13
N PRO A 335 37.97 18.92 8.71
CA PRO A 335 39.06 19.26 9.63
C PRO A 335 39.03 20.71 10.12
N THR A 336 37.93 21.45 9.93
CA THR A 336 37.88 22.89 10.17
C THR A 336 36.88 23.37 11.20
N ASP A 337 36.46 22.48 12.13
CA ASP A 337 35.65 22.98 13.24
C ASP A 337 36.39 22.85 14.60
N PRO A 338 37.12 23.92 15.04
CA PRO A 338 37.87 23.91 16.29
C PRO A 338 37.01 24.16 17.55
N TYR A 339 35.66 24.17 17.44
CA TYR A 339 34.79 24.40 18.58
C TYR A 339 33.77 23.28 18.72
N GLY A 340 34.15 22.24 19.43
CA GLY A 340 33.25 21.22 19.94
C GLY A 340 32.30 21.82 20.98
N SER A 341 31.03 22.00 20.62
CA SER A 341 29.96 22.30 21.58
C SER A 341 29.41 21.00 22.14
N GLY A 342 29.82 20.71 23.38
CA GLY A 342 29.26 19.63 24.17
C GLY A 342 27.81 19.90 24.56
N PRO A 343 27.04 18.85 24.94
CA PRO A 343 25.65 18.98 25.34
C PRO A 343 25.55 19.52 26.76
N GLY A 344 25.33 20.83 26.88
CA GLY A 344 25.04 21.50 28.14
C GLY A 344 23.55 21.86 28.19
N GLY A 345 22.82 21.19 29.10
CA GLY A 345 21.45 21.56 29.40
C GLY A 345 21.37 22.93 30.08
N ALA A 346 20.38 23.70 29.74
CA ALA A 346 19.87 24.78 30.58
C ALA A 346 18.35 24.84 30.44
N MET A 347 17.68 24.48 31.51
CA MET A 347 16.33 24.95 31.83
C MET A 347 16.39 26.47 31.97
N ASP A 348 15.48 27.20 31.37
CA ASP A 348 15.12 28.52 31.83
C ASP A 348 13.60 28.64 31.94
N THR A 349 13.22 28.90 33.20
CA THR A 349 11.88 29.24 33.68
C THR A 349 11.78 30.76 33.68
N GLY A 350 10.68 31.31 33.20
CA GLY A 350 10.37 32.72 33.44
C GLY A 350 9.33 33.25 32.48
N GLY A 351 8.11 33.31 32.78
CA GLY A 351 7.35 34.29 33.49
C GLY A 351 6.59 35.27 32.57
N PRO A 352 5.35 35.62 32.83
CA PRO A 352 4.44 36.33 31.92
C PRO A 352 4.57 37.88 31.99
N GLY A 353 4.36 38.52 30.85
CA GLY A 353 4.28 40.00 30.75
C GLY A 353 3.28 40.38 29.68
N ASP A 354 2.14 40.62 30.04
CA ASP A 354 1.21 41.78 30.03
C ASP A 354 1.58 42.95 29.10
N GLY A 355 0.62 43.44 28.34
CA GLY A 355 0.71 44.80 27.78
C GLY A 355 0.09 45.06 26.42
N SER A 356 -1.21 45.26 26.37
CA SER A 356 -1.97 46.42 25.80
C SER A 356 -1.60 47.06 24.45
N ALA A 357 -2.66 47.22 23.69
CA ALA A 357 -3.09 48.42 22.92
C ALA A 357 -2.40 48.74 21.56
N ARG A 358 -3.06 48.56 20.50
CA ARG A 358 -3.89 49.46 19.67
C ARG A 358 -4.38 48.79 18.41
#